data_3fcbba473d855db0d65695613982a2e6
#
_entry.id   3fcbba473d855db0d65695613982a2e6
#
_cell.length_a   1.000
_cell.length_b   1.000
_cell.length_c   1.000
_cell.angle_alpha   90.00
_cell.angle_beta   90.00
_cell.angle_gamma   90.00
#
_symmetry.space_group_name_H-M   'P 1'
#
loop_
_entity.id
_entity.type
_entity.pdbx_description
1 polymer ?
#
loop_
_entity_poly.entity_id
_entity_poly.type
_entity_poly.pdbx_seq_one_letter_code
_entity_poly.pdbx_strand_id
1 'polypeptide(L)'
;MSENRWEGIDEFVAVAECSQFTAAAERLGVSSSHISRQIVRLEDRLQTRLLYRSTRRVTLTEAGQTFLQHCQRLQDGREEALRAVGDLTSEPKGMLRMTCAVAYGERFIVPLVTRFMGQYPQLRVDIELSNRQLDLVHEGLDLAIRLGRLQDSRLVATRLAPRRMYLCASPSYVERYGRPHSLSELSRHNCLIGSSDLWQLEQNGREFSQRVQGNWRCNSGQAVLVAALQGVGLCQLPDYYVLEHLHSGALISLLEAHQPPNTAVWALYPQQRHLSPKVRKLVDFLKEGLAERPEYRG
;
A
#
# COMPACT_ATOMS: atom_id res chain seq x y z
N MET A 1 -31.79 28.25 16.69
CA MET A 1 -31.88 26.81 16.41
C MET A 1 -30.56 26.44 15.74
N SER A 2 -29.71 25.64 16.37
CA SER A 2 -28.44 25.21 15.74
C SER A 2 -28.77 24.31 14.58
N GLU A 3 -28.49 24.76 13.36
CA GLU A 3 -28.52 23.88 12.18
C GLU A 3 -27.68 22.64 12.45
N ASN A 4 -28.30 21.47 12.33
CA ASN A 4 -27.58 20.21 12.45
C ASN A 4 -26.62 20.09 11.26
N ARG A 5 -25.34 20.40 11.48
CA ARG A 5 -24.28 20.40 10.45
C ARG A 5 -24.12 19.06 9.73
N TRP A 6 -24.69 18.00 10.24
CA TRP A 6 -24.64 16.63 9.70
C TRP A 6 -25.84 16.26 8.85
N GLU A 7 -26.85 17.13 8.81
CA GLU A 7 -28.11 16.88 8.08
C GLU A 7 -27.83 16.73 6.57
N GLY A 8 -28.35 15.65 5.97
CA GLY A 8 -28.22 15.34 4.55
C GLY A 8 -26.99 14.51 4.16
N ILE A 9 -26.03 14.29 5.07
CA ILE A 9 -24.81 13.52 4.78
C ILE A 9 -25.13 12.03 4.64
N ASP A 10 -25.87 11.45 5.57
CA ASP A 10 -26.21 10.02 5.54
C ASP A 10 -27.09 9.71 4.32
N GLU A 11 -28.02 10.60 3.98
CA GLU A 11 -28.87 10.49 2.80
C GLU A 11 -28.06 10.60 1.50
N PHE A 12 -27.11 11.53 1.44
CA PHE A 12 -26.24 11.68 0.27
C PHE A 12 -25.38 10.42 0.04
N VAL A 13 -24.75 9.90 1.08
CA VAL A 13 -23.92 8.68 1.00
C VAL A 13 -24.77 7.50 0.55
N ALA A 14 -25.96 7.30 1.14
CA ALA A 14 -26.85 6.23 0.75
C ALA A 14 -27.28 6.30 -0.73
N VAL A 15 -27.60 7.51 -1.24
CA VAL A 15 -27.96 7.70 -2.66
C VAL A 15 -26.76 7.48 -3.58
N ALA A 16 -25.58 7.95 -3.19
CA ALA A 16 -24.36 7.75 -3.96
C ALA A 16 -24.01 6.25 -4.11
N GLU A 17 -24.15 5.47 -3.05
CA GLU A 17 -23.87 4.02 -3.06
C GLU A 17 -24.96 3.21 -3.79
N CYS A 18 -26.24 3.54 -3.59
CA CYS A 18 -27.34 2.83 -4.23
C CYS A 18 -27.60 3.28 -5.68
N SER A 19 -27.09 4.43 -6.10
CA SER A 19 -27.36 5.08 -7.41
C SER A 19 -28.86 5.33 -7.70
N GLN A 20 -29.73 5.21 -6.67
CA GLN A 20 -31.18 5.38 -6.76
C GLN A 20 -31.76 5.91 -5.45
N PHE A 21 -32.68 6.88 -5.53
CA PHE A 21 -33.33 7.46 -4.36
C PHE A 21 -34.25 6.47 -3.63
N THR A 22 -34.92 5.58 -4.35
CA THR A 22 -35.82 4.57 -3.77
C THR A 22 -35.07 3.53 -2.96
N ALA A 23 -34.01 2.98 -3.50
CA ALA A 23 -33.15 2.00 -2.81
C ALA A 23 -32.46 2.61 -1.57
N ALA A 24 -32.04 3.87 -1.66
CA ALA A 24 -31.49 4.60 -0.52
C ALA A 24 -32.55 4.85 0.57
N ALA A 25 -33.81 5.15 0.17
CA ALA A 25 -34.92 5.34 1.08
C ALA A 25 -35.26 4.06 1.85
N GLU A 26 -35.31 2.93 1.17
CA GLU A 26 -35.53 1.61 1.77
C GLU A 26 -34.41 1.28 2.77
N ARG A 27 -33.16 1.52 2.38
CA ARG A 27 -31.99 1.27 3.24
C ARG A 27 -31.97 2.10 4.52
N LEU A 28 -32.44 3.36 4.45
CA LEU A 28 -32.45 4.28 5.60
C LEU A 28 -33.79 4.25 6.37
N GLY A 29 -34.79 3.52 5.89
CA GLY A 29 -36.11 3.45 6.53
C GLY A 29 -36.89 4.77 6.47
N VAL A 30 -36.68 5.59 5.43
CA VAL A 30 -37.33 6.89 5.23
C VAL A 30 -37.97 7.00 3.85
N SER A 31 -38.73 8.07 3.59
CA SER A 31 -39.32 8.28 2.26
C SER A 31 -38.32 8.86 1.27
N SER A 32 -38.47 8.53 -0.03
CA SER A 32 -37.64 9.12 -1.11
C SER A 32 -37.78 10.64 -1.16
N SER A 33 -38.93 11.20 -0.79
CA SER A 33 -39.17 12.65 -0.70
C SER A 33 -38.36 13.28 0.45
N HIS A 34 -38.19 12.55 1.56
CA HIS A 34 -37.32 12.98 2.66
C HIS A 34 -35.88 13.10 2.19
N ILE A 35 -35.31 12.03 1.58
CA ILE A 35 -33.94 12.02 1.06
C ILE A 35 -33.75 13.15 0.05
N SER A 36 -34.65 13.31 -0.90
CA SER A 36 -34.54 14.36 -1.91
C SER A 36 -34.46 15.77 -1.29
N ARG A 37 -35.28 16.05 -0.27
CA ARG A 37 -35.24 17.34 0.44
C ARG A 37 -33.95 17.54 1.21
N GLN A 38 -33.45 16.50 1.87
CA GLN A 38 -32.21 16.59 2.64
C GLN A 38 -30.99 16.85 1.74
N ILE A 39 -30.92 16.18 0.59
CA ILE A 39 -29.85 16.40 -0.39
C ILE A 39 -29.93 17.80 -1.01
N VAL A 40 -31.14 18.30 -1.30
CA VAL A 40 -31.28 19.70 -1.81
C VAL A 40 -30.75 20.69 -0.77
N ARG A 41 -31.15 20.57 0.51
CA ARG A 41 -30.65 21.43 1.58
C ARG A 41 -29.14 21.32 1.75
N LEU A 42 -28.56 20.13 1.59
CA LEU A 42 -27.12 19.90 1.63
C LEU A 42 -26.42 20.63 0.47
N GLU A 43 -26.92 20.46 -0.77
CA GLU A 43 -26.39 21.13 -1.96
C GLU A 43 -26.50 22.65 -1.85
N ASP A 44 -27.63 23.17 -1.35
CA ASP A 44 -27.84 24.59 -1.11
C ASP A 44 -26.87 25.16 -0.06
N ARG A 45 -26.63 24.44 1.03
CA ARG A 45 -25.67 24.81 2.07
C ARG A 45 -24.21 24.81 1.55
N LEU A 46 -23.86 23.88 0.67
CA LEU A 46 -22.54 23.77 0.06
C LEU A 46 -22.41 24.69 -1.19
N GLN A 47 -23.49 25.34 -1.63
CA GLN A 47 -23.54 26.14 -2.85
C GLN A 47 -22.97 25.37 -4.08
N THR A 48 -23.17 24.04 -4.09
CA THR A 48 -22.58 23.17 -5.09
C THR A 48 -23.45 21.94 -5.31
N ARG A 49 -23.67 21.56 -6.56
CA ARG A 49 -24.36 20.32 -6.88
C ARG A 49 -23.45 19.12 -6.72
N LEU A 50 -23.95 18.12 -5.97
CA LEU A 50 -23.25 16.87 -5.72
C LEU A 50 -23.72 15.75 -6.64
N LEU A 51 -24.96 15.83 -7.13
CA LEU A 51 -25.60 14.80 -7.94
C LEU A 51 -26.11 15.36 -9.28
N TYR A 52 -25.87 14.60 -10.35
CA TYR A 52 -26.64 14.72 -11.59
C TYR A 52 -27.90 13.87 -11.46
N ARG A 53 -29.05 14.48 -11.59
CA ARG A 53 -30.36 13.83 -11.48
C ARG A 53 -30.93 13.58 -12.87
N SER A 54 -31.08 12.31 -13.26
CA SER A 54 -31.92 11.91 -14.39
C SER A 54 -33.09 11.05 -13.87
N THR A 55 -34.11 10.92 -14.68
CA THR A 55 -35.31 10.12 -14.31
C THR A 55 -35.00 8.62 -14.15
N ARG A 56 -33.85 8.15 -14.61
CA ARG A 56 -33.48 6.72 -14.61
C ARG A 56 -32.24 6.39 -13.75
N ARG A 57 -31.37 7.35 -13.50
CA ARG A 57 -30.11 7.09 -12.78
C ARG A 57 -29.59 8.35 -12.10
N VAL A 58 -29.00 8.17 -10.94
CA VAL A 58 -28.28 9.22 -10.21
C VAL A 58 -26.79 8.97 -10.39
N THR A 59 -26.04 10.01 -10.77
CA THR A 59 -24.58 9.97 -10.88
C THR A 59 -23.96 11.13 -10.10
N LEU A 60 -22.76 10.93 -9.61
CA LEU A 60 -22.03 11.97 -8.88
C LEU A 60 -21.44 13.01 -9.82
N THR A 61 -21.42 14.27 -9.39
CA THR A 61 -20.56 15.31 -9.95
C THR A 61 -19.12 15.10 -9.47
N GLU A 62 -18.14 15.82 -10.01
CA GLU A 62 -16.76 15.82 -9.52
C GLU A 62 -16.70 16.26 -8.04
N ALA A 63 -17.42 17.33 -7.70
CA ALA A 63 -17.59 17.78 -6.31
C ALA A 63 -18.27 16.70 -5.44
N GLY A 64 -19.27 15.99 -6.00
CA GLY A 64 -19.94 14.87 -5.33
C GLY A 64 -19.03 13.70 -5.05
N GLN A 65 -18.12 13.35 -5.98
CA GLN A 65 -17.12 12.30 -5.77
C GLN A 65 -16.17 12.65 -4.64
N THR A 66 -15.62 13.86 -4.67
CA THR A 66 -14.74 14.36 -3.61
C THR A 66 -15.46 14.38 -2.26
N PHE A 67 -16.68 14.93 -2.22
CA PHE A 67 -17.47 15.02 -1.00
C PHE A 67 -17.85 13.64 -0.46
N LEU A 68 -18.18 12.66 -1.31
CA LEU A 68 -18.48 11.28 -0.91
C LEU A 68 -17.30 10.65 -0.15
N GLN A 69 -16.09 10.78 -0.68
CA GLN A 69 -14.89 10.25 -0.01
C GLN A 69 -14.73 10.81 1.40
N HIS A 70 -14.95 12.13 1.57
CA HIS A 70 -14.87 12.77 2.88
C HIS A 70 -16.03 12.32 3.82
N CYS A 71 -17.26 12.21 3.31
CA CYS A 71 -18.40 11.76 4.10
C CYS A 71 -18.23 10.32 4.59
N GLN A 72 -17.75 9.41 3.74
CA GLN A 72 -17.47 8.03 4.14
C GLN A 72 -16.41 7.96 5.25
N ARG A 73 -15.35 8.77 5.16
CA ARG A 73 -14.33 8.88 6.24
C ARG A 73 -14.94 9.36 7.57
N LEU A 74 -15.83 10.35 7.49
CA LEU A 74 -16.51 10.89 8.68
C LEU A 74 -17.45 9.85 9.32
N GLN A 75 -18.18 9.08 8.52
CA GLN A 75 -19.03 8.00 9.01
C GLN A 75 -18.18 6.88 9.64
N ASP A 76 -17.12 6.43 8.97
CA ASP A 76 -16.17 5.45 9.51
C ASP A 76 -15.57 5.94 10.84
N GLY A 77 -15.13 7.22 10.90
CA GLY A 77 -14.59 7.84 12.12
C GLY A 77 -15.60 7.95 13.26
N ARG A 78 -16.86 8.28 12.96
CA ARG A 78 -17.96 8.29 13.97
C ARG A 78 -18.18 6.91 14.55
N GLU A 79 -18.28 5.90 13.70
CA GLU A 79 -18.45 4.52 14.13
C GLU A 79 -17.24 4.00 14.91
N GLU A 80 -16.04 4.42 14.53
CA GLU A 80 -14.80 4.09 15.24
C GLU A 80 -14.76 4.74 16.62
N ALA A 81 -15.16 6.01 16.74
CA ALA A 81 -15.24 6.72 18.01
C ALA A 81 -16.24 6.07 18.97
N LEU A 82 -17.43 5.68 18.48
CA LEU A 82 -18.42 4.96 19.29
C LEU A 82 -17.91 3.58 19.75
N ARG A 83 -17.12 2.90 18.91
CA ARG A 83 -16.49 1.61 19.25
C ARG A 83 -15.32 1.74 20.21
N ALA A 84 -14.53 2.81 20.12
CA ALA A 84 -13.38 3.06 21.00
C ALA A 84 -13.78 3.23 22.47
N VAL A 85 -15.00 3.65 22.73
CA VAL A 85 -15.56 3.78 24.10
C VAL A 85 -16.09 2.44 24.62
N GLY A 86 -16.44 1.50 23.72
CA GLY A 86 -17.15 0.27 24.07
C GLY A 86 -16.29 -0.96 24.29
N ASP A 87 -15.17 -1.13 23.59
CA ASP A 87 -14.35 -2.33 23.74
C ASP A 87 -13.01 -2.28 22.96
N LEU A 88 -11.89 -2.40 23.68
CA LEU A 88 -10.55 -2.63 23.10
C LEU A 88 -10.40 -4.04 22.49
N THR A 89 -11.42 -4.90 22.66
CA THR A 89 -11.47 -6.29 22.22
C THR A 89 -12.35 -6.52 20.99
N SER A 90 -12.94 -5.47 20.42
CA SER A 90 -13.90 -5.60 19.32
C SER A 90 -13.28 -6.28 18.09
N GLU A 91 -14.10 -7.10 17.41
CA GLU A 91 -13.72 -7.77 16.16
C GLU A 91 -13.52 -6.77 15.01
N PRO A 92 -12.56 -7.04 14.08
CA PRO A 92 -12.38 -6.27 12.87
C PRO A 92 -13.66 -6.22 12.03
N LYS A 93 -14.17 -5.02 11.74
CA LYS A 93 -15.34 -4.79 10.90
C LYS A 93 -15.28 -3.42 10.22
N GLY A 94 -16.15 -3.22 9.23
CA GLY A 94 -16.22 -1.98 8.45
C GLY A 94 -15.18 -1.93 7.33
N MET A 95 -14.92 -0.75 6.76
CA MET A 95 -13.99 -0.56 5.65
C MET A 95 -12.56 -0.37 6.17
N LEU A 96 -11.62 -1.09 5.59
CA LEU A 96 -10.18 -0.90 5.77
C LEU A 96 -9.59 -0.53 4.40
N ARG A 97 -8.99 0.66 4.30
CA ARG A 97 -8.34 1.14 3.10
C ARG A 97 -6.83 1.08 3.27
N MET A 98 -6.14 0.42 2.35
CA MET A 98 -4.71 0.26 2.45
C MET A 98 -3.99 0.36 1.11
N THR A 99 -2.70 0.66 1.16
CA THR A 99 -1.83 0.64 -0.02
C THR A 99 -0.58 -0.20 0.22
N CYS A 100 -0.07 -0.81 -0.83
CA CYS A 100 1.15 -1.60 -0.80
C CYS A 100 1.93 -1.47 -2.10
N ALA A 101 3.26 -1.66 -2.05
CA ALA A 101 4.08 -1.79 -3.24
C ALA A 101 3.61 -2.98 -4.10
N VAL A 102 3.48 -2.79 -5.43
CA VAL A 102 2.79 -3.71 -6.32
C VAL A 102 3.27 -5.16 -6.16
N ALA A 103 4.50 -5.46 -6.51
CA ALA A 103 5.00 -6.84 -6.54
C ALA A 103 5.02 -7.53 -5.17
N TYR A 104 5.33 -6.78 -4.09
CA TYR A 104 5.30 -7.31 -2.74
C TYR A 104 3.86 -7.50 -2.25
N GLY A 105 2.99 -6.58 -2.65
CA GLY A 105 1.55 -6.64 -2.37
C GLY A 105 0.92 -7.89 -2.96
N GLU A 106 1.07 -8.09 -4.28
CA GLU A 106 0.52 -9.23 -5.01
C GLU A 106 1.01 -10.57 -4.45
N ARG A 107 2.33 -10.67 -4.26
CA ARG A 107 2.95 -11.94 -3.85
C ARG A 107 2.68 -12.31 -2.40
N PHE A 108 2.59 -11.32 -1.50
CA PHE A 108 2.68 -11.58 -0.06
C PHE A 108 1.57 -10.98 0.79
N ILE A 109 1.19 -9.75 0.52
CA ILE A 109 0.23 -9.05 1.39
C ILE A 109 -1.20 -9.44 1.04
N VAL A 110 -1.55 -9.44 -0.26
CA VAL A 110 -2.90 -9.79 -0.71
C VAL A 110 -3.30 -11.20 -0.26
N PRO A 111 -2.49 -12.26 -0.39
CA PRO A 111 -2.84 -13.58 0.13
C PRO A 111 -3.09 -13.59 1.64
N LEU A 112 -2.28 -12.86 2.43
CA LEU A 112 -2.46 -12.77 3.87
C LEU A 112 -3.72 -11.98 4.23
N VAL A 113 -3.97 -10.85 3.58
CA VAL A 113 -5.19 -10.05 3.78
C VAL A 113 -6.43 -10.85 3.42
N THR A 114 -6.42 -11.60 2.32
CA THR A 114 -7.54 -12.46 1.93
C THR A 114 -7.82 -13.54 2.98
N ARG A 115 -6.77 -14.17 3.54
CA ARG A 115 -6.89 -15.13 4.63
C ARG A 115 -7.43 -14.47 5.91
N PHE A 116 -7.00 -13.24 6.22
CA PHE A 116 -7.51 -12.46 7.34
C PHE A 116 -9.00 -12.13 7.18
N MET A 117 -9.44 -11.70 6.00
CA MET A 117 -10.86 -11.43 5.72
C MET A 117 -11.74 -12.66 5.91
N GLY A 118 -11.24 -13.86 5.61
CA GLY A 118 -11.96 -15.11 5.88
C GLY A 118 -12.29 -15.33 7.37
N GLN A 119 -11.52 -14.75 8.28
CA GLN A 119 -11.77 -14.80 9.74
C GLN A 119 -12.75 -13.72 10.21
N TYR A 120 -12.94 -12.65 9.42
CA TYR A 120 -13.76 -11.48 9.79
C TYR A 120 -14.73 -11.10 8.67
N PRO A 121 -15.86 -11.79 8.53
CA PRO A 121 -16.81 -11.59 7.42
C PRO A 121 -17.43 -10.18 7.32
N GLN A 122 -17.40 -9.40 8.42
CA GLN A 122 -17.88 -8.02 8.43
C GLN A 122 -16.83 -6.99 8.03
N LEU A 123 -15.60 -7.42 7.74
CA LEU A 123 -14.53 -6.56 7.25
C LEU A 123 -14.63 -6.44 5.73
N ARG A 124 -14.61 -5.21 5.24
CA ARG A 124 -14.42 -4.88 3.83
C ARG A 124 -13.04 -4.29 3.66
N VAL A 125 -12.31 -4.67 2.63
CA VAL A 125 -10.96 -4.18 2.38
C VAL A 125 -10.87 -3.59 0.98
N ASP A 126 -10.25 -2.42 0.89
CA ASP A 126 -9.89 -1.74 -0.35
C ASP A 126 -8.36 -1.62 -0.39
N ILE A 127 -7.73 -2.25 -1.39
CA ILE A 127 -6.27 -2.30 -1.51
C ILE A 127 -5.84 -1.64 -2.81
N GLU A 128 -5.11 -0.54 -2.69
CA GLU A 128 -4.42 0.07 -3.82
C GLU A 128 -2.96 -0.44 -3.89
N LEU A 129 -2.63 -1.15 -4.96
CA LEU A 129 -1.26 -1.56 -5.23
C LEU A 129 -0.55 -0.46 -6.02
N SER A 130 0.39 0.23 -5.38
CA SER A 130 1.08 1.38 -5.96
C SER A 130 2.50 1.52 -5.44
N ASN A 131 3.46 1.73 -6.36
CA ASN A 131 4.84 2.05 -6.00
C ASN A 131 5.04 3.54 -5.69
N ARG A 132 3.99 4.36 -5.83
CA ARG A 132 4.01 5.78 -5.48
C ARG A 132 3.91 5.94 -3.97
N GLN A 133 4.59 6.96 -3.45
CA GLN A 133 4.46 7.34 -2.05
C GLN A 133 3.20 8.21 -1.90
N LEU A 134 2.15 7.63 -1.35
CA LEU A 134 0.87 8.30 -1.12
C LEU A 134 0.85 8.91 0.28
N ASP A 135 0.23 10.07 0.43
CA ASP A 135 -0.07 10.66 1.73
C ASP A 135 -1.29 9.95 2.33
N LEU A 136 -1.07 9.13 3.37
CA LEU A 136 -2.12 8.32 3.98
C LEU A 136 -3.27 9.17 4.52
N VAL A 137 -2.97 10.31 5.10
CA VAL A 137 -3.98 11.19 5.71
C VAL A 137 -4.81 11.85 4.62
N HIS A 138 -4.16 12.39 3.60
CA HIS A 138 -4.84 13.05 2.48
C HIS A 138 -5.70 12.07 1.69
N GLU A 139 -5.17 10.88 1.39
CA GLU A 139 -5.85 9.83 0.62
C GLU A 139 -6.86 9.04 1.47
N GLY A 140 -6.89 9.24 2.80
CA GLY A 140 -7.78 8.54 3.73
C GLY A 140 -7.51 7.04 3.83
N LEU A 141 -6.23 6.69 3.78
CA LEU A 141 -5.78 5.32 3.95
C LEU A 141 -5.56 5.02 5.44
N ASP A 142 -6.03 3.85 5.87
CA ASP A 142 -5.84 3.36 7.24
C ASP A 142 -4.43 2.80 7.44
N LEU A 143 -3.84 2.20 6.39
CA LEU A 143 -2.60 1.43 6.46
C LEU A 143 -1.82 1.51 5.14
N ALA A 144 -0.50 1.65 5.22
CA ALA A 144 0.38 1.44 4.08
C ALA A 144 1.46 0.41 4.40
N ILE A 145 1.70 -0.52 3.47
CA ILE A 145 2.85 -1.42 3.54
C ILE A 145 3.95 -0.84 2.65
N ARG A 146 5.08 -0.49 3.25
CA ARG A 146 6.22 0.13 2.56
C ARG A 146 7.50 -0.66 2.77
N LEU A 147 8.39 -0.57 1.78
CA LEU A 147 9.62 -1.36 1.72
C LEU A 147 10.84 -0.46 1.80
N GLY A 148 11.85 -0.92 2.50
CA GLY A 148 13.13 -0.23 2.57
C GLY A 148 13.27 0.68 3.78
N ARG A 149 13.92 1.84 3.59
CA ARG A 149 14.11 2.85 4.65
C ARG A 149 12.93 3.78 4.71
N LEU A 150 12.55 4.11 5.90
CA LEU A 150 11.52 5.12 6.14
C LEU A 150 12.18 6.51 6.12
N GLN A 151 11.50 7.45 5.51
CA GLN A 151 11.77 8.88 5.72
C GLN A 151 11.07 9.31 6.99
N ASP A 152 11.58 10.35 7.65
CA ASP A 152 10.92 10.95 8.81
C ASP A 152 9.49 11.36 8.44
N SER A 153 8.54 10.81 9.16
CA SER A 153 7.11 11.05 8.94
C SER A 153 6.37 11.09 10.26
N ARG A 154 5.20 11.72 10.26
CA ARG A 154 4.28 11.73 11.42
C ARG A 154 3.49 10.41 11.56
N LEU A 155 3.88 9.38 10.81
CA LEU A 155 3.24 8.08 10.84
C LEU A 155 3.90 7.17 11.88
N VAL A 156 3.12 6.30 12.46
CA VAL A 156 3.64 5.20 13.26
C VAL A 156 4.14 4.11 12.31
N ALA A 157 5.32 3.57 12.60
CA ALA A 157 5.96 2.54 11.82
C ALA A 157 6.12 1.27 12.65
N THR A 158 5.51 0.18 12.20
CA THR A 158 5.69 -1.16 12.78
C THR A 158 6.46 -2.04 11.81
N ARG A 159 7.58 -2.62 12.26
CA ARG A 159 8.37 -3.55 11.46
C ARG A 159 7.62 -4.88 11.32
N LEU A 160 7.37 -5.31 10.08
CA LEU A 160 6.71 -6.57 9.77
C LEU A 160 7.68 -7.70 9.48
N ALA A 161 8.71 -7.44 8.65
CA ALA A 161 9.69 -8.44 8.23
C ALA A 161 11.03 -7.80 7.89
N PRO A 162 12.16 -8.56 7.93
CA PRO A 162 13.41 -8.13 7.36
C PRO A 162 13.29 -8.07 5.83
N ARG A 163 14.17 -7.31 5.17
CA ARG A 163 14.32 -7.24 3.73
C ARG A 163 15.79 -7.06 3.41
N ARG A 164 16.36 -8.00 2.68
CA ARG A 164 17.77 -7.97 2.25
C ARG A 164 17.86 -7.60 0.78
N MET A 165 18.90 -6.87 0.41
CA MET A 165 19.20 -6.53 -0.98
C MET A 165 20.40 -7.35 -1.43
N TYR A 166 20.35 -7.88 -2.65
CA TYR A 166 21.42 -8.64 -3.25
C TYR A 166 21.87 -7.96 -4.53
N LEU A 167 23.19 -7.94 -4.73
CA LEU A 167 23.80 -7.59 -6.01
C LEU A 167 24.11 -8.91 -6.70
N CYS A 168 23.60 -9.11 -7.89
CA CYS A 168 23.75 -10.38 -8.59
C CYS A 168 23.73 -10.25 -10.11
N ALA A 169 24.20 -11.29 -10.79
CA ALA A 169 24.14 -11.46 -12.22
C ALA A 169 23.99 -12.94 -12.59
N SER A 170 23.65 -13.26 -13.84
CA SER A 170 23.71 -14.63 -14.34
C SER A 170 25.14 -15.09 -14.55
N PRO A 171 25.40 -16.43 -14.49
CA PRO A 171 26.70 -17.02 -14.83
C PRO A 171 27.18 -16.57 -16.22
N SER A 172 26.29 -16.58 -17.21
CA SER A 172 26.62 -16.19 -18.59
C SER A 172 27.09 -14.75 -18.74
N TYR A 173 26.56 -13.84 -17.93
CA TYR A 173 27.06 -12.47 -17.88
C TYR A 173 28.46 -12.42 -17.32
N VAL A 174 28.70 -13.11 -16.19
CA VAL A 174 30.00 -13.14 -15.51
C VAL A 174 31.07 -13.78 -16.38
N GLU A 175 30.76 -14.86 -17.11
CA GLU A 175 31.69 -15.49 -18.08
C GLU A 175 32.09 -14.53 -19.20
N ARG A 176 31.17 -13.71 -19.69
CA ARG A 176 31.43 -12.81 -20.82
C ARG A 176 32.12 -11.51 -20.42
N TYR A 177 31.78 -10.92 -19.28
CA TYR A 177 32.17 -9.57 -18.88
C TYR A 177 33.04 -9.52 -17.62
N GLY A 178 33.32 -10.67 -17.01
CA GLY A 178 34.04 -10.76 -15.75
C GLY A 178 33.17 -10.53 -14.53
N ARG A 179 33.74 -10.88 -13.36
CA ARG A 179 33.13 -10.65 -12.05
C ARG A 179 33.70 -9.35 -11.45
N PRO A 180 32.88 -8.40 -11.01
CA PRO A 180 33.40 -7.24 -10.29
C PRO A 180 33.94 -7.67 -8.91
N HIS A 181 35.13 -7.23 -8.58
CA HIS A 181 35.80 -7.50 -7.30
C HIS A 181 35.80 -6.27 -6.37
N SER A 182 35.45 -5.12 -6.89
CA SER A 182 35.38 -3.86 -6.15
C SER A 182 34.19 -3.00 -6.60
N LEU A 183 33.80 -2.06 -5.75
CA LEU A 183 32.72 -1.11 -6.07
C LEU A 183 33.03 -0.21 -7.25
N SER A 184 34.31 0.14 -7.43
CA SER A 184 34.75 0.98 -8.56
C SER A 184 34.56 0.29 -9.92
N GLU A 185 34.63 -1.05 -9.95
CA GLU A 185 34.44 -1.82 -11.17
C GLU A 185 32.98 -1.82 -11.67
N LEU A 186 32.02 -1.49 -10.83
CA LEU A 186 30.62 -1.34 -11.26
C LEU A 186 30.46 -0.35 -12.44
N SER A 187 31.36 0.63 -12.55
CA SER A 187 31.36 1.58 -13.68
C SER A 187 31.71 0.95 -15.05
N ARG A 188 32.28 -0.25 -15.05
CA ARG A 188 32.66 -1.01 -16.26
C ARG A 188 31.57 -2.04 -16.66
N HIS A 189 30.56 -2.21 -15.81
CA HIS A 189 29.51 -3.17 -16.02
C HIS A 189 28.20 -2.51 -16.44
N ASN A 190 27.37 -3.24 -17.19
CA ASN A 190 26.00 -2.84 -17.48
C ASN A 190 25.15 -3.09 -16.25
N CYS A 191 24.80 -2.03 -15.52
CA CYS A 191 23.93 -2.11 -14.34
C CYS A 191 22.47 -1.92 -14.74
N LEU A 192 21.64 -2.92 -14.47
CA LEU A 192 20.21 -2.87 -14.75
C LEU A 192 19.52 -1.92 -13.77
N ILE A 193 18.99 -0.81 -14.29
CA ILE A 193 18.40 0.23 -13.47
C ILE A 193 16.93 -0.11 -13.19
N GLY A 194 16.58 -0.17 -11.91
CA GLY A 194 15.22 -0.31 -11.42
C GLY A 194 14.49 1.03 -11.31
N SER A 195 13.75 1.22 -10.23
CA SER A 195 13.08 2.50 -9.93
C SER A 195 14.07 3.63 -9.63
N SER A 196 15.29 3.32 -9.22
CA SER A 196 16.38 4.26 -8.93
C SER A 196 17.68 3.80 -9.57
N ASP A 197 18.50 4.75 -9.99
CA ASP A 197 19.90 4.57 -10.42
C ASP A 197 20.90 4.67 -9.26
N LEU A 198 20.40 4.86 -8.03
CA LEU A 198 21.19 4.88 -6.80
C LEU A 198 21.10 3.52 -6.11
N TRP A 199 22.17 2.72 -6.20
CA TRP A 199 22.27 1.47 -5.49
C TRP A 199 22.75 1.69 -4.07
N GLN A 200 22.12 1.02 -3.11
CA GLN A 200 22.49 1.08 -1.70
C GLN A 200 23.58 0.06 -1.42
N LEU A 201 24.67 0.50 -0.84
CA LEU A 201 25.88 -0.30 -0.62
C LEU A 201 26.45 0.00 0.78
N GLU A 202 27.33 -0.87 1.23
CA GLU A 202 28.10 -0.70 2.47
C GLU A 202 29.60 -0.78 2.20
N GLN A 203 30.35 0.06 2.86
CA GLN A 203 31.81 -0.03 2.88
C GLN A 203 32.32 0.37 4.27
N ASN A 204 33.14 -0.49 4.91
CA ASN A 204 33.71 -0.26 6.24
C ASN A 204 32.69 0.10 7.32
N GLY A 205 31.52 -0.58 7.32
CA GLY A 205 30.42 -0.33 8.26
C GLY A 205 29.65 0.95 7.99
N ARG A 206 29.90 1.65 6.89
CA ARG A 206 29.17 2.85 6.48
C ARG A 206 28.37 2.57 5.23
N GLU A 207 27.11 2.89 5.32
CA GLU A 207 26.21 2.83 4.17
C GLU A 207 26.35 4.07 3.29
N PHE A 208 26.25 3.87 1.99
CA PHE A 208 26.21 4.96 1.02
C PHE A 208 25.39 4.56 -0.22
N SER A 209 25.09 5.55 -1.03
CA SER A 209 24.39 5.35 -2.30
C SER A 209 25.37 5.60 -3.43
N GLN A 210 25.51 4.63 -4.34
CA GLN A 210 26.33 4.77 -5.53
C GLN A 210 25.44 4.87 -6.77
N ARG A 211 25.67 5.90 -7.57
CA ARG A 211 25.03 6.02 -8.88
C ARG A 211 25.63 5.02 -9.84
N VAL A 212 24.77 4.22 -10.47
CA VAL A 212 25.15 3.24 -11.47
C VAL A 212 24.63 3.63 -12.84
N GLN A 213 25.23 3.06 -13.89
CA GLN A 213 24.87 3.31 -15.27
C GLN A 213 24.62 2.00 -16.01
N GLY A 214 23.74 2.04 -16.99
CA GLY A 214 23.43 0.92 -17.85
C GLY A 214 22.49 1.31 -18.98
N ASN A 215 22.35 0.42 -19.94
CA ASN A 215 21.55 0.64 -21.13
C ASN A 215 20.10 0.15 -21.01
N TRP A 216 19.71 -0.31 -19.81
CA TRP A 216 18.39 -0.86 -19.53
C TRP A 216 17.80 -0.28 -18.24
N ARG A 217 16.57 0.17 -18.30
CA ARG A 217 15.83 0.71 -17.14
C ARG A 217 14.38 0.23 -17.14
N CYS A 218 13.91 -0.27 -15.99
CA CYS A 218 12.50 -0.60 -15.79
C CYS A 218 12.13 -0.48 -14.30
N ASN A 219 10.98 0.12 -13.98
CA ASN A 219 10.49 0.27 -12.60
C ASN A 219 9.88 -1.02 -12.01
N SER A 220 9.87 -2.14 -12.78
CA SER A 220 9.43 -3.44 -12.31
C SER A 220 10.62 -4.31 -11.91
N GLY A 221 10.69 -4.72 -10.63
CA GLY A 221 11.73 -5.63 -10.15
C GLY A 221 11.70 -6.99 -10.86
N GLN A 222 10.52 -7.47 -11.26
CA GLN A 222 10.38 -8.70 -12.04
C GLN A 222 11.01 -8.57 -13.43
N ALA A 223 10.85 -7.43 -14.08
CA ALA A 223 11.47 -7.19 -15.38
C ALA A 223 13.00 -7.04 -15.26
N VAL A 224 13.51 -6.42 -14.18
CA VAL A 224 14.94 -6.37 -13.87
C VAL A 224 15.49 -7.79 -13.65
N LEU A 225 14.78 -8.64 -12.92
CA LEU A 225 15.16 -10.05 -12.72
C LEU A 225 15.27 -10.82 -14.03
N VAL A 226 14.26 -10.69 -14.91
CA VAL A 226 14.28 -11.35 -16.22
C VAL A 226 15.49 -10.92 -17.04
N ALA A 227 15.80 -9.61 -17.09
CA ALA A 227 16.97 -9.10 -17.80
C ALA A 227 18.29 -9.63 -17.20
N ALA A 228 18.40 -9.73 -15.88
CA ALA A 228 19.57 -10.29 -15.21
C ALA A 228 19.78 -11.77 -15.53
N LEU A 229 18.70 -12.57 -15.51
CA LEU A 229 18.73 -14.00 -15.86
C LEU A 229 19.13 -14.24 -17.33
N GLN A 230 18.75 -13.33 -18.22
CA GLN A 230 19.13 -13.38 -19.65
C GLN A 230 20.55 -12.86 -19.91
N GLY A 231 21.33 -12.52 -18.88
CA GLY A 231 22.71 -12.08 -19.04
C GLY A 231 22.88 -10.68 -19.60
N VAL A 232 21.88 -9.81 -19.43
CA VAL A 232 21.93 -8.42 -19.91
C VAL A 232 22.83 -7.55 -19.02
N GLY A 233 22.85 -7.80 -17.70
CA GLY A 233 23.63 -6.98 -16.79
C GLY A 233 23.58 -7.44 -15.33
N LEU A 234 24.23 -6.63 -14.47
CA LEU A 234 24.14 -6.75 -13.01
C LEU A 234 22.83 -6.15 -12.52
N CYS A 235 22.26 -6.69 -11.46
CA CYS A 235 21.10 -6.10 -10.81
C CYS A 235 21.28 -6.00 -9.29
N GLN A 236 20.62 -5.02 -8.68
CA GLN A 236 20.40 -4.98 -7.23
C GLN A 236 18.93 -5.18 -6.96
N LEU A 237 18.56 -6.32 -6.39
CA LEU A 237 17.19 -6.71 -6.13
C LEU A 237 17.02 -7.26 -4.71
N PRO A 238 15.80 -7.14 -4.13
CA PRO A 238 15.48 -7.76 -2.86
C PRO A 238 15.49 -9.29 -2.91
N ASP A 239 15.71 -9.88 -1.74
CA ASP A 239 15.71 -11.32 -1.45
C ASP A 239 14.57 -12.09 -2.13
N TYR A 240 13.34 -11.61 -2.02
CA TYR A 240 12.15 -12.27 -2.54
C TYR A 240 12.10 -12.38 -4.09
N TYR A 241 12.99 -11.71 -4.81
CA TYR A 241 13.16 -11.91 -6.25
C TYR A 241 14.26 -12.93 -6.56
N VAL A 242 15.35 -12.93 -5.80
CA VAL A 242 16.60 -13.54 -6.23
C VAL A 242 16.99 -14.81 -5.49
N LEU A 243 16.46 -15.06 -4.28
CA LEU A 243 16.91 -16.20 -3.46
C LEU A 243 16.74 -17.54 -4.16
N GLU A 244 15.61 -17.80 -4.79
CA GLU A 244 15.37 -19.04 -5.55
C GLU A 244 16.40 -19.21 -6.69
N HIS A 245 16.72 -18.13 -7.37
CA HIS A 245 17.69 -18.12 -8.47
C HIS A 245 19.15 -18.21 -8.00
N LEU A 246 19.45 -17.68 -6.82
CA LEU A 246 20.74 -17.86 -6.17
C LEU A 246 20.93 -19.30 -5.71
N HIS A 247 19.91 -19.94 -5.12
CA HIS A 247 19.96 -21.34 -4.72
C HIS A 247 20.07 -22.31 -5.90
N SER A 248 19.39 -22.03 -7.00
CA SER A 248 19.46 -22.84 -8.23
C SER A 248 20.74 -22.58 -9.06
N GLY A 249 21.54 -21.57 -8.73
CA GLY A 249 22.70 -21.16 -9.49
C GLY A 249 22.38 -20.40 -10.79
N ALA A 250 21.11 -20.07 -11.05
CA ALA A 250 20.71 -19.24 -12.19
C ALA A 250 21.17 -17.77 -12.04
N LEU A 251 21.42 -17.33 -10.80
CA LEU A 251 22.11 -16.08 -10.47
C LEU A 251 23.29 -16.37 -9.54
N ILE A 252 24.31 -15.52 -9.60
CA ILE A 252 25.47 -15.51 -8.71
C ILE A 252 25.45 -14.23 -7.88
N SER A 253 25.64 -14.35 -6.56
CA SER A 253 25.81 -13.21 -5.67
C SER A 253 27.16 -12.56 -5.90
N LEU A 254 27.21 -11.24 -5.91
CA LEU A 254 28.36 -10.41 -6.20
C LEU A 254 28.58 -9.40 -5.09
N LEU A 255 29.86 -9.04 -4.84
CA LEU A 255 30.24 -7.99 -3.88
C LEU A 255 29.54 -8.16 -2.50
N GLU A 256 29.51 -9.37 -1.98
CA GLU A 256 28.77 -9.73 -0.76
C GLU A 256 29.21 -8.91 0.47
N ALA A 257 30.50 -8.56 0.55
CA ALA A 257 31.05 -7.69 1.60
C ALA A 257 30.52 -6.24 1.54
N HIS A 258 29.86 -5.88 0.45
CA HIS A 258 29.32 -4.53 0.21
C HIS A 258 27.79 -4.50 0.15
N GLN A 259 27.13 -5.60 0.53
CA GLN A 259 25.69 -5.60 0.62
C GLN A 259 25.21 -4.64 1.71
N PRO A 260 24.18 -3.82 1.45
CA PRO A 260 23.70 -2.89 2.45
C PRO A 260 23.11 -3.65 3.63
N PRO A 261 23.12 -3.07 4.84
CA PRO A 261 22.48 -3.69 5.97
C PRO A 261 21.01 -3.89 5.72
N ASN A 262 20.43 -4.88 6.41
CA ASN A 262 19.04 -5.26 6.23
C ASN A 262 18.11 -4.06 6.43
N THR A 263 17.29 -3.81 5.43
CA THR A 263 16.14 -2.93 5.54
C THR A 263 14.93 -3.73 6.06
N ALA A 264 13.73 -3.15 5.99
CA ALA A 264 12.55 -3.85 6.46
C ALA A 264 11.34 -3.61 5.55
N VAL A 265 10.34 -4.45 5.78
CA VAL A 265 8.96 -4.25 5.38
C VAL A 265 8.25 -3.60 6.57
N TRP A 266 7.57 -2.50 6.32
CA TRP A 266 6.94 -1.68 7.34
C TRP A 266 5.44 -1.57 7.14
N ALA A 267 4.69 -1.64 8.22
CA ALA A 267 3.33 -1.16 8.30
C ALA A 267 3.35 0.29 8.80
N LEU A 268 2.80 1.21 8.01
CA LEU A 268 2.70 2.63 8.34
C LEU A 268 1.23 3.00 8.50
N TYR A 269 0.90 3.71 9.57
CA TYR A 269 -0.45 4.19 9.82
C TYR A 269 -0.43 5.52 10.58
N PRO A 270 -1.47 6.36 10.45
CA PRO A 270 -1.54 7.63 11.15
C PRO A 270 -1.46 7.46 12.67
N GLN A 271 -0.73 8.37 13.34
CA GLN A 271 -0.68 8.38 14.79
C GLN A 271 -2.05 8.79 15.33
N GLN A 272 -2.74 7.86 15.93
CA GLN A 272 -4.02 8.08 16.60
C GLN A 272 -3.90 7.74 18.08
N ARG A 273 -4.74 8.39 18.92
CA ARG A 273 -4.77 8.11 20.37
C ARG A 273 -5.13 6.64 20.66
N HIS A 274 -5.98 6.04 19.79
CA HIS A 274 -6.35 4.65 19.84
C HIS A 274 -6.30 4.07 18.42
N LEU A 275 -5.43 3.08 18.22
CA LEU A 275 -5.35 2.38 16.92
C LEU A 275 -6.58 1.50 16.73
N SER A 276 -7.23 1.63 15.59
CA SER A 276 -8.40 0.86 15.22
C SER A 276 -8.14 -0.66 15.32
N PRO A 277 -9.07 -1.46 15.91
CA PRO A 277 -8.93 -2.90 16.03
C PRO A 277 -8.66 -3.59 14.68
N LYS A 278 -9.29 -3.13 13.59
CA LYS A 278 -9.07 -3.67 12.25
C LYS A 278 -7.63 -3.52 11.78
N VAL A 279 -6.99 -2.36 12.04
CA VAL A 279 -5.59 -2.10 11.66
C VAL A 279 -4.65 -2.86 12.57
N ARG A 280 -4.85 -2.81 13.89
CA ARG A 280 -3.99 -3.50 14.87
C ARG A 280 -3.93 -5.00 14.59
N LYS A 281 -5.10 -5.67 14.54
CA LYS A 281 -5.15 -7.12 14.32
C LYS A 281 -4.61 -7.52 12.95
N LEU A 282 -4.83 -6.71 11.89
CA LEU A 282 -4.24 -6.99 10.60
C LEU A 282 -2.72 -6.85 10.63
N VAL A 283 -2.17 -5.82 11.28
CA VAL A 283 -0.71 -5.63 11.42
C VAL A 283 -0.08 -6.81 12.16
N ASP A 284 -0.68 -7.27 13.25
CA ASP A 284 -0.22 -8.45 13.99
C ASP A 284 -0.28 -9.71 13.12
N PHE A 285 -1.39 -9.94 12.42
CA PHE A 285 -1.56 -11.07 11.50
C PHE A 285 -0.56 -11.06 10.33
N LEU A 286 -0.30 -9.89 9.76
CA LEU A 286 0.71 -9.74 8.71
C LEU A 286 2.11 -10.04 9.24
N LYS A 287 2.45 -9.56 10.44
CA LYS A 287 3.74 -9.81 11.07
C LYS A 287 3.98 -11.31 11.31
N GLU A 288 2.99 -12.01 11.83
CA GLU A 288 3.04 -13.47 12.03
C GLU A 288 3.14 -14.21 10.70
N GLY A 289 2.27 -13.93 9.75
CA GLY A 289 2.26 -14.60 8.45
C GLY A 289 3.50 -14.34 7.60
N LEU A 290 4.16 -13.19 7.77
CA LEU A 290 5.43 -12.92 7.11
C LEU A 290 6.61 -13.62 7.82
N ALA A 291 6.57 -13.80 9.14
CA ALA A 291 7.62 -14.51 9.88
C ALA A 291 7.66 -16.03 9.59
N GLU A 292 6.54 -16.61 9.17
CA GLU A 292 6.46 -18.04 8.80
C GLU A 292 7.17 -18.40 7.49
N ARG A 293 7.68 -17.41 6.74
CA ARG A 293 8.24 -17.61 5.42
C ARG A 293 9.62 -18.24 5.45
N PRO A 294 9.88 -19.19 4.52
CA PRO A 294 11.19 -19.82 4.41
C PRO A 294 12.32 -18.80 4.18
N GLU A 295 12.04 -17.74 3.42
CA GLU A 295 13.02 -16.68 3.08
C GLU A 295 13.48 -15.88 4.31
N TYR A 296 12.72 -15.91 5.40
CA TYR A 296 13.03 -15.18 6.64
C TYR A 296 13.44 -16.08 7.80
N ARG A 297 13.54 -17.39 7.57
CA ARG A 297 13.95 -18.40 8.56
C ARG A 297 15.46 -18.67 8.53
N GLY A 298 16.28 -17.71 8.13
CA GLY A 298 17.73 -17.83 8.08
C GLY A 298 18.46 -16.88 9.03
#